data_d555865a20bff9dcbfedacd36479d6cf
#
_entry.id   d555865a20bff9dcbfedacd36479d6cf
#
_cell.length_a   1.000
_cell.length_b   1.000
_cell.length_c   1.000
_cell.angle_alpha   90.00
_cell.angle_beta   90.00
_cell.angle_gamma   90.00
#
_symmetry.space_group_name_H-M   'P 1'
#
loop_
_entity.id
_entity.type
_entity.pdbx_description
1 polymer ?
#
loop_
_entity_poly.entity_id
_entity_poly.type
_entity_poly.pdbx_seq_one_letter_code
_entity_poly.pdbx_strand_id
1 'polypeptide(L)'
;MTTLQDKLDEITARTRELVQAERLAVGERAIEELFASGIEERILSVGALAPEFELHDSRGRLVRSADMLALGPLVVKFFRGRWCPYCVTELETWSGLYGQLRERGALMVSIGPQSERQNDFMVSQHRLPFAVLSDPGCALAEKFGVAYTVPEYLREYYQSILINVPFVNGDESWRLPLPATYVVSSAGRVIFAETHADFRVRAEPEEVLAAAFRSV
;
A
#
# COMPACT_ATOMS: atom_id res chain seq x y z
N MET A 1 -24.19 2.45 1.23
CA MET A 1 -23.06 2.85 0.34
C MET A 1 -22.20 1.62 0.16
N THR A 2 -21.63 1.39 -0.99
CA THR A 2 -20.70 0.28 -1.23
C THR A 2 -19.38 0.58 -0.50
N THR A 3 -18.94 -0.30 0.39
CA THR A 3 -17.68 -0.16 1.13
C THR A 3 -16.46 -0.39 0.24
N LEU A 4 -15.26 -0.09 0.71
CA LEU A 4 -14.04 -0.47 -0.02
C LEU A 4 -13.97 -2.00 -0.12
N GLN A 5 -14.23 -2.72 0.97
CA GLN A 5 -14.15 -4.18 0.96
C GLN A 5 -15.15 -4.80 -0.02
N ASP A 6 -16.39 -4.27 -0.15
CA ASP A 6 -17.34 -4.74 -1.16
C ASP A 6 -16.75 -4.70 -2.59
N LYS A 7 -16.04 -3.61 -2.94
CA LYS A 7 -15.40 -3.47 -4.26
C LYS A 7 -14.27 -4.48 -4.46
N LEU A 8 -13.51 -4.78 -3.40
CA LEU A 8 -12.41 -5.75 -3.44
C LEU A 8 -12.95 -7.18 -3.53
N ASP A 9 -14.07 -7.46 -2.87
CA ASP A 9 -14.77 -8.75 -2.95
C ASP A 9 -15.34 -9.01 -4.35
N GLU A 10 -15.82 -7.98 -5.05
CA GLU A 10 -16.22 -8.08 -6.45
C GLU A 10 -15.04 -8.49 -7.36
N ILE A 11 -13.83 -7.91 -7.13
CA ILE A 11 -12.62 -8.31 -7.87
C ILE A 11 -12.29 -9.78 -7.57
N THR A 12 -12.39 -10.20 -6.31
CA THR A 12 -12.14 -11.58 -5.89
C THR A 12 -13.12 -12.54 -6.54
N ALA A 13 -14.42 -12.24 -6.50
CA ALA A 13 -15.46 -13.04 -7.12
C ALA A 13 -15.22 -13.22 -8.63
N ARG A 14 -14.99 -12.11 -9.33
CA ARG A 14 -14.69 -12.13 -10.77
C ARG A 14 -13.39 -12.90 -11.09
N THR A 15 -12.38 -12.78 -10.25
CA THR A 15 -11.14 -13.53 -10.43
C THR A 15 -11.39 -15.04 -10.30
N ARG A 16 -12.19 -15.46 -9.32
CA ARG A 16 -12.57 -16.87 -9.12
C ARG A 16 -13.37 -17.45 -10.29
N GLU A 17 -14.17 -16.65 -10.97
CA GLU A 17 -14.91 -17.07 -12.16
C GLU A 17 -14.03 -17.25 -13.40
N LEU A 18 -12.97 -16.43 -13.53
CA LEU A 18 -12.17 -16.36 -14.75
C LEU A 18 -10.88 -17.18 -14.69
N VAL A 19 -10.36 -17.46 -13.49
CA VAL A 19 -9.06 -18.08 -13.29
C VAL A 19 -9.22 -19.54 -12.84
N GLN A 20 -8.44 -20.45 -13.45
CA GLN A 20 -8.45 -21.86 -13.10
C GLN A 20 -8.09 -22.09 -11.63
N ALA A 21 -8.68 -23.12 -11.02
CA ALA A 21 -8.53 -23.42 -9.58
C ALA A 21 -7.06 -23.63 -9.17
N GLU A 22 -6.27 -24.28 -10.01
CA GLU A 22 -4.85 -24.52 -9.77
C GLU A 22 -4.03 -23.23 -9.68
N ARG A 23 -4.41 -22.20 -10.46
CA ARG A 23 -3.77 -20.89 -10.45
C ARG A 23 -4.23 -20.06 -9.24
N LEU A 24 -5.49 -20.17 -8.84
CA LEU A 24 -5.99 -19.56 -7.62
C LEU A 24 -5.29 -20.12 -6.39
N ALA A 25 -5.07 -21.42 -6.34
CA ALA A 25 -4.38 -22.10 -5.24
C ALA A 25 -2.96 -21.57 -5.00
N VAL A 26 -2.26 -21.09 -6.03
CA VAL A 26 -0.94 -20.45 -5.86
C VAL A 26 -1.05 -19.16 -5.03
N GLY A 27 -2.07 -18.36 -5.30
CA GLY A 27 -2.33 -17.13 -4.53
C GLY A 27 -2.76 -17.41 -3.09
N GLU A 28 -3.65 -18.38 -2.89
CA GLU A 28 -4.09 -18.79 -1.54
C GLU A 28 -2.92 -19.32 -0.70
N ARG A 29 -2.09 -20.19 -1.29
CA ARG A 29 -0.86 -20.68 -0.65
C ARG A 29 0.05 -19.54 -0.21
N ALA A 30 0.23 -18.51 -1.04
CA ALA A 30 1.08 -17.38 -0.70
C ALA A 30 0.54 -16.57 0.48
N ILE A 31 -0.79 -16.43 0.59
CA ILE A 31 -1.45 -15.79 1.72
C ILE A 31 -1.26 -16.62 3.00
N GLU A 32 -1.49 -17.92 2.92
CA GLU A 32 -1.30 -18.85 4.05
C GLU A 32 0.14 -18.84 4.57
N GLU A 33 1.14 -18.84 3.68
CA GLU A 33 2.56 -18.77 4.05
C GLU A 33 2.92 -17.42 4.70
N LEU A 34 2.38 -16.30 4.18
CA LEU A 34 2.56 -14.98 4.79
C LEU A 34 1.94 -14.92 6.18
N PHE A 35 0.73 -15.42 6.34
CA PHE A 35 0.07 -15.50 7.65
C PHE A 35 0.88 -16.36 8.62
N ALA A 36 1.28 -17.57 8.21
CA ALA A 36 2.09 -18.48 9.04
C ALA A 36 3.47 -17.91 9.40
N SER A 37 3.99 -16.95 8.63
CA SER A 37 5.27 -16.29 8.93
C SER A 37 5.21 -15.33 10.13
N GLY A 38 4.02 -15.01 10.66
CA GLY A 38 3.82 -14.02 11.70
C GLY A 38 4.14 -12.59 11.27
N ILE A 39 4.07 -12.29 9.96
CA ILE A 39 4.41 -10.95 9.45
C ILE A 39 3.49 -9.86 10.02
N GLU A 40 2.23 -10.19 10.28
CA GLU A 40 1.26 -9.26 10.88
C GLU A 40 1.61 -8.86 12.33
N GLU A 41 2.37 -9.68 13.05
CA GLU A 41 2.82 -9.40 14.41
C GLU A 41 4.04 -8.48 14.46
N ARG A 42 4.73 -8.31 13.32
CA ARG A 42 5.95 -7.51 13.20
C ARG A 42 5.72 -6.09 12.75
N ILE A 43 4.49 -5.75 12.42
CA ILE A 43 4.15 -4.40 11.94
C ILE A 43 4.37 -3.36 13.05
N LEU A 44 4.65 -2.15 12.61
CA LEU A 44 4.84 -1.03 13.53
C LEU A 44 3.55 -0.77 14.32
N SER A 45 3.62 -0.87 15.63
CA SER A 45 2.45 -0.80 16.52
C SER A 45 1.94 0.61 16.75
N VAL A 46 0.66 0.75 17.05
CA VAL A 46 0.08 2.00 17.55
C VAL A 46 0.82 2.47 18.81
N GLY A 47 1.13 3.78 18.86
CA GLY A 47 1.94 4.41 19.92
C GLY A 47 3.43 4.49 19.60
N ALA A 48 3.96 3.68 18.67
CA ALA A 48 5.35 3.76 18.25
C ALA A 48 5.65 5.06 17.50
N LEU A 49 6.92 5.48 17.47
CA LEU A 49 7.38 6.53 16.57
C LEU A 49 7.47 5.97 15.15
N ALA A 50 6.84 6.66 14.20
CA ALA A 50 6.94 6.28 12.80
C ALA A 50 8.36 6.57 12.28
N PRO A 51 8.96 5.66 11.50
CA PRO A 51 10.21 5.94 10.82
C PRO A 51 10.09 7.17 9.92
N GLU A 52 11.02 8.10 10.07
CA GLU A 52 11.16 9.22 9.14
C GLU A 52 11.60 8.72 7.76
N PHE A 53 11.13 9.42 6.73
CA PHE A 53 11.52 9.11 5.36
C PHE A 53 11.75 10.36 4.51
N GLU A 54 12.62 10.16 3.53
CA GLU A 54 12.85 11.05 2.41
C GLU A 54 12.82 10.20 1.14
N LEU A 55 11.75 10.33 0.35
CA LEU A 55 11.51 9.53 -0.85
C LEU A 55 11.15 10.43 -2.03
N HIS A 56 11.42 9.98 -3.25
CA HIS A 56 11.04 10.70 -4.45
C HIS A 56 9.60 10.38 -4.85
N ASP A 57 8.87 11.42 -5.26
CA ASP A 57 7.56 11.27 -5.86
C ASP A 57 7.66 10.86 -7.36
N SER A 58 6.51 10.69 -8.00
CA SER A 58 6.39 10.33 -9.41
C SER A 58 7.03 11.33 -10.40
N ARG A 59 7.41 12.52 -9.94
CA ARG A 59 8.07 13.58 -10.72
C ARG A 59 9.53 13.81 -10.31
N GLY A 60 10.09 12.91 -9.50
CA GLY A 60 11.45 13.01 -8.98
C GLY A 60 11.65 14.09 -7.91
N ARG A 61 10.59 14.63 -7.32
CA ARG A 61 10.69 15.60 -6.24
C ARG A 61 10.85 14.88 -4.91
N LEU A 62 11.81 15.35 -4.10
CA LEU A 62 12.00 14.80 -2.77
C LEU A 62 10.85 15.20 -1.83
N VAL A 63 10.23 14.22 -1.20
CA VAL A 63 9.17 14.37 -0.20
C VAL A 63 9.69 13.87 1.14
N ARG A 64 9.62 14.73 2.16
CA ARG A 64 10.04 14.42 3.53
C ARG A 64 8.84 14.26 4.44
N SER A 65 8.83 13.20 5.23
CA SER A 65 7.76 12.97 6.23
C SER A 65 7.68 14.11 7.24
N ALA A 66 8.81 14.68 7.66
CA ALA A 66 8.86 15.79 8.60
C ALA A 66 8.12 17.03 8.08
N ASP A 67 8.30 17.38 6.79
CA ASP A 67 7.63 18.52 6.17
C ASP A 67 6.11 18.31 6.10
N MET A 68 5.68 17.08 5.87
CA MET A 68 4.25 16.74 5.82
C MET A 68 3.63 16.75 7.21
N LEU A 69 4.30 16.16 8.20
CA LEU A 69 3.82 16.11 9.59
C LEU A 69 3.75 17.51 10.25
N ALA A 70 4.58 18.46 9.80
CA ALA A 70 4.48 19.87 10.22
C ALA A 70 3.18 20.56 9.75
N LEU A 71 2.50 20.00 8.73
CA LEU A 71 1.24 20.50 8.20
C LEU A 71 0.01 19.81 8.81
N GLY A 72 0.19 18.64 9.43
CA GLY A 72 -0.89 17.88 10.06
C GLY A 72 -0.65 16.37 10.07
N PRO A 73 -1.63 15.59 10.54
CA PRO A 73 -1.56 14.14 10.52
C PRO A 73 -1.37 13.59 9.11
N LEU A 74 -0.63 12.47 9.00
CA LEU A 74 -0.26 11.86 7.73
C LEU A 74 -0.82 10.43 7.63
N VAL A 75 -1.65 10.19 6.63
CA VAL A 75 -2.03 8.83 6.23
C VAL A 75 -0.93 8.29 5.32
N VAL A 76 -0.31 7.18 5.73
CA VAL A 76 0.72 6.46 4.98
C VAL A 76 0.14 5.14 4.51
N LYS A 77 0.10 4.93 3.19
CA LYS A 77 -0.40 3.70 2.60
C LYS A 77 0.70 2.98 1.83
N PHE A 78 0.97 1.73 2.21
CA PHE A 78 1.83 0.86 1.43
C PHE A 78 1.03 0.07 0.41
N PHE A 79 1.53 -0.03 -0.82
CA PHE A 79 0.91 -0.77 -1.90
C PHE A 79 1.93 -1.60 -2.69
N ARG A 80 1.48 -2.68 -3.31
CA ARG A 80 2.35 -3.67 -3.98
C ARG A 80 2.85 -3.22 -5.36
N GLY A 81 2.01 -2.51 -6.10
CA GLY A 81 2.33 -2.04 -7.44
C GLY A 81 1.08 -1.79 -8.30
N ARG A 82 1.24 -1.06 -9.40
CA ARG A 82 0.18 -0.73 -10.37
C ARG A 82 -0.45 -1.95 -11.06
N TRP A 83 0.22 -3.08 -10.99
CA TRP A 83 -0.27 -4.35 -11.53
C TRP A 83 -1.28 -5.06 -10.63
N CYS A 84 -1.44 -4.60 -9.40
CA CYS A 84 -2.34 -5.18 -8.40
C CYS A 84 -3.71 -4.48 -8.44
N PRO A 85 -4.79 -5.13 -8.91
CA PRO A 85 -6.09 -4.48 -9.04
C PRO A 85 -6.66 -4.03 -7.70
N TYR A 86 -6.44 -4.78 -6.63
CA TYR A 86 -6.85 -4.39 -5.28
C TYR A 86 -6.19 -3.08 -4.82
N CYS A 87 -4.89 -2.93 -5.09
CA CYS A 87 -4.17 -1.71 -4.74
C CYS A 87 -4.67 -0.50 -5.55
N VAL A 88 -4.90 -0.70 -6.84
CA VAL A 88 -5.43 0.36 -7.72
C VAL A 88 -6.82 0.80 -7.26
N THR A 89 -7.73 -0.14 -7.03
CA THR A 89 -9.11 0.15 -6.56
C THR A 89 -9.10 0.88 -5.21
N GLU A 90 -8.21 0.50 -4.30
CA GLU A 90 -8.04 1.19 -3.02
C GLU A 90 -7.57 2.65 -3.23
N LEU A 91 -6.55 2.88 -4.06
CA LEU A 91 -6.03 4.22 -4.33
C LEU A 91 -7.04 5.11 -5.08
N GLU A 92 -7.83 4.55 -6.00
CA GLU A 92 -8.93 5.26 -6.65
C GLU A 92 -10.04 5.65 -5.66
N THR A 93 -10.35 4.76 -4.71
CA THR A 93 -11.30 5.08 -3.63
C THR A 93 -10.79 6.24 -2.78
N TRP A 94 -9.51 6.23 -2.40
CA TRP A 94 -8.86 7.33 -1.69
C TRP A 94 -8.75 8.61 -2.51
N SER A 95 -8.64 8.53 -3.83
CA SER A 95 -8.68 9.70 -4.71
C SER A 95 -9.98 10.50 -4.54
N GLY A 96 -11.12 9.78 -4.43
CA GLY A 96 -12.41 10.41 -4.16
C GLY A 96 -12.57 11.04 -2.77
N LEU A 97 -11.79 10.59 -1.80
CA LEU A 97 -11.86 11.04 -0.41
C LEU A 97 -10.77 12.06 -0.02
N TYR A 98 -9.77 12.24 -0.87
CA TYR A 98 -8.61 13.08 -0.57
C TYR A 98 -8.97 14.54 -0.29
N GLY A 99 -9.95 15.10 -0.98
CA GLY A 99 -10.47 16.44 -0.70
C GLY A 99 -10.93 16.60 0.75
N GLN A 100 -11.75 15.66 1.22
CA GLN A 100 -12.23 15.62 2.61
C GLN A 100 -11.08 15.56 3.63
N LEU A 101 -10.04 14.72 3.33
CA LEU A 101 -8.86 14.61 4.17
C LEU A 101 -8.12 15.94 4.29
N ARG A 102 -7.92 16.62 3.17
CA ARG A 102 -7.24 17.91 3.07
C ARG A 102 -7.99 19.04 3.76
N GLU A 103 -9.29 19.12 3.59
CA GLU A 103 -10.15 20.14 4.22
C GLU A 103 -10.08 20.09 5.75
N ARG A 104 -9.79 18.91 6.31
CA ARG A 104 -9.63 18.72 7.74
C ARG A 104 -8.15 18.74 8.21
N GLY A 105 -7.24 19.23 7.37
CA GLY A 105 -5.85 19.44 7.75
C GLY A 105 -4.97 18.18 7.77
N ALA A 106 -5.46 17.03 7.31
CA ALA A 106 -4.67 15.83 7.20
C ALA A 106 -4.11 15.64 5.78
N LEU A 107 -3.03 14.89 5.66
CA LEU A 107 -2.33 14.60 4.42
C LEU A 107 -2.31 13.10 4.15
N MET A 108 -1.99 12.73 2.91
CA MET A 108 -1.82 11.32 2.52
C MET A 108 -0.65 11.17 1.55
N VAL A 109 0.08 10.07 1.71
CA VAL A 109 1.03 9.54 0.74
C VAL A 109 0.73 8.07 0.48
N SER A 110 1.02 7.62 -0.74
CA SER A 110 1.06 6.19 -1.06
C SER A 110 2.49 5.81 -1.41
N ILE A 111 2.98 4.70 -0.86
CA ILE A 111 4.38 4.28 -0.94
C ILE A 111 4.43 2.87 -1.50
N GLY A 112 5.20 2.68 -2.55
CA GLY A 112 5.40 1.37 -3.16
C GLY A 112 6.82 1.19 -3.69
N PRO A 113 7.22 -0.06 -3.98
CA PRO A 113 8.59 -0.34 -4.44
C PRO A 113 8.82 0.06 -5.89
N GLN A 114 7.78 0.37 -6.63
CA GLN A 114 7.89 0.66 -8.05
C GLN A 114 8.63 1.96 -8.35
N SER A 115 9.32 1.98 -9.49
CA SER A 115 10.13 3.12 -9.92
C SER A 115 9.29 4.39 -10.11
N GLU A 116 9.93 5.57 -10.04
CA GLU A 116 9.30 6.87 -10.27
C GLU A 116 8.54 6.93 -11.59
N ARG A 117 9.11 6.35 -12.65
CA ARG A 117 8.46 6.26 -13.98
C ARG A 117 7.16 5.46 -13.93
N GLN A 118 7.12 4.36 -13.17
CA GLN A 118 5.92 3.54 -13.03
C GLN A 118 4.89 4.22 -12.13
N ASN A 119 5.35 5.00 -11.15
CA ASN A 119 4.50 5.87 -10.34
C ASN A 119 3.85 6.96 -11.19
N ASP A 120 4.62 7.63 -12.07
CA ASP A 120 4.10 8.69 -12.96
C ASP A 120 3.00 8.14 -13.90
N PHE A 121 3.24 6.97 -14.47
CA PHE A 121 2.23 6.28 -15.28
C PHE A 121 0.94 6.02 -14.48
N MET A 122 1.06 5.47 -13.26
CA MET A 122 -0.09 5.16 -12.40
C MET A 122 -0.84 6.42 -11.97
N VAL A 123 -0.12 7.46 -11.52
CA VAL A 123 -0.71 8.75 -11.13
C VAL A 123 -1.49 9.37 -12.28
N SER A 124 -0.92 9.36 -13.48
CA SER A 124 -1.54 9.93 -14.67
C SER A 124 -2.77 9.12 -15.09
N GLN A 125 -2.67 7.79 -15.12
CA GLN A 125 -3.76 6.90 -15.53
C GLN A 125 -4.97 6.98 -14.60
N HIS A 126 -4.72 6.99 -13.27
CA HIS A 126 -5.76 6.94 -12.24
C HIS A 126 -6.06 8.30 -11.62
N ARG A 127 -5.43 9.38 -12.12
CA ARG A 127 -5.63 10.77 -11.67
C ARG A 127 -5.52 10.92 -10.16
N LEU A 128 -4.49 10.30 -9.58
CA LEU A 128 -4.28 10.32 -8.13
C LEU A 128 -3.85 11.72 -7.65
N PRO A 129 -4.60 12.36 -6.72
CA PRO A 129 -4.35 13.73 -6.31
C PRO A 129 -3.30 13.88 -5.18
N PHE A 130 -2.80 12.77 -4.65
CA PHE A 130 -1.81 12.71 -3.58
C PHE A 130 -0.46 12.19 -4.10
N ALA A 131 0.58 12.39 -3.28
CA ALA A 131 1.92 11.93 -3.63
C ALA A 131 2.01 10.40 -3.62
N VAL A 132 2.55 9.84 -4.70
CA VAL A 132 2.90 8.41 -4.82
C VAL A 132 4.42 8.34 -4.84
N LEU A 133 5.00 7.69 -3.84
CA LEU A 133 6.43 7.70 -3.56
C LEU A 133 7.07 6.36 -3.91
N SER A 134 8.31 6.41 -4.37
CA SER A 134 9.14 5.23 -4.65
C SER A 134 9.93 4.84 -3.41
N ASP A 135 9.80 3.57 -2.99
CA ASP A 135 10.59 2.92 -1.91
C ASP A 135 11.40 1.75 -2.50
N PRO A 136 12.52 2.02 -3.19
CA PRO A 136 13.31 0.98 -3.85
C PRO A 136 13.74 -0.11 -2.87
N GLY A 137 13.57 -1.38 -3.27
CA GLY A 137 13.90 -2.53 -2.43
C GLY A 137 13.08 -2.64 -1.15
N CYS A 138 11.97 -1.87 -1.00
CA CYS A 138 11.13 -1.85 0.21
C CYS A 138 11.90 -1.45 1.48
N ALA A 139 12.85 -0.51 1.37
CA ALA A 139 13.70 -0.11 2.50
C ALA A 139 12.91 0.57 3.64
N LEU A 140 11.91 1.39 3.30
CA LEU A 140 11.02 1.99 4.28
C LEU A 140 9.97 0.99 4.75
N ALA A 141 9.37 0.21 3.85
CA ALA A 141 8.42 -0.84 4.20
C ALA A 141 9.00 -1.85 5.21
N GLU A 142 10.32 -2.15 5.12
CA GLU A 142 11.04 -2.96 6.11
C GLU A 142 11.01 -2.34 7.51
N LYS A 143 11.25 -1.03 7.61
CA LYS A 143 11.21 -0.30 8.89
C LYS A 143 9.80 -0.27 9.51
N PHE A 144 8.76 -0.34 8.68
CA PHE A 144 7.38 -0.47 9.12
C PHE A 144 6.96 -1.92 9.41
N GLY A 145 7.85 -2.89 9.17
CA GLY A 145 7.59 -4.31 9.41
C GLY A 145 6.69 -4.98 8.37
N VAL A 146 6.44 -4.34 7.24
CA VAL A 146 5.48 -4.82 6.24
C VAL A 146 6.13 -5.42 4.97
N ALA A 147 7.47 -5.41 4.87
CA ALA A 147 8.16 -5.93 3.70
C ALA A 147 8.34 -7.46 3.76
N TYR A 148 8.19 -8.11 2.60
CA TYR A 148 8.50 -9.52 2.42
C TYR A 148 9.16 -9.77 1.07
N THR A 149 9.82 -10.92 0.93
CA THR A 149 10.37 -11.39 -0.35
C THR A 149 9.40 -12.36 -0.99
N VAL A 150 9.10 -12.15 -2.26
CA VAL A 150 8.23 -13.03 -3.05
C VAL A 150 8.92 -14.39 -3.22
N PRO A 151 8.31 -15.51 -2.79
CA PRO A 151 8.90 -16.84 -2.93
C PRO A 151 8.97 -17.28 -4.40
N GLU A 152 9.90 -18.19 -4.72
CA GLU A 152 10.21 -18.57 -6.10
C GLU A 152 8.98 -19.03 -6.90
N TYR A 153 8.17 -19.95 -6.34
CA TYR A 153 6.96 -20.43 -7.01
C TYR A 153 5.96 -19.30 -7.37
N LEU A 154 5.92 -18.24 -6.54
CA LEU A 154 5.05 -17.11 -6.80
C LEU A 154 5.65 -16.14 -7.84
N ARG A 155 6.99 -16.07 -7.96
CA ARG A 155 7.66 -15.33 -9.05
C ARG A 155 7.37 -15.98 -10.40
N GLU A 156 7.47 -17.31 -10.48
CA GLU A 156 7.11 -18.09 -11.68
C GLU A 156 5.65 -17.85 -12.07
N TYR A 157 4.76 -17.87 -11.08
CA TYR A 157 3.34 -17.57 -11.30
C TYR A 157 3.14 -16.16 -11.85
N TYR A 158 3.73 -15.13 -11.24
CA TYR A 158 3.62 -13.75 -11.73
C TYR A 158 4.13 -13.61 -13.16
N GLN A 159 5.27 -14.19 -13.47
CA GLN A 159 5.82 -14.19 -14.84
C GLN A 159 4.87 -14.90 -15.83
N SER A 160 4.23 -15.98 -15.44
CA SER A 160 3.29 -16.72 -16.28
C SER A 160 2.03 -15.95 -16.65
N ILE A 161 1.68 -14.92 -15.87
CA ILE A 161 0.57 -14.00 -16.11
C ILE A 161 1.04 -12.59 -16.51
N LEU A 162 2.27 -12.48 -17.00
CA LEU A 162 2.90 -11.27 -17.52
C LEU A 162 3.10 -10.14 -16.48
N ILE A 163 3.13 -10.48 -15.20
CA ILE A 163 3.53 -9.55 -14.13
C ILE A 163 5.05 -9.65 -13.94
N ASN A 164 5.76 -8.62 -14.39
CA ASN A 164 7.20 -8.51 -14.23
C ASN A 164 7.52 -7.53 -13.08
N VAL A 165 7.60 -8.05 -11.86
CA VAL A 165 7.86 -7.25 -10.65
C VAL A 165 9.21 -6.54 -10.74
N PRO A 166 10.34 -7.16 -11.14
CA PRO A 166 11.61 -6.48 -11.32
C PRO A 166 11.54 -5.30 -12.29
N PHE A 167 10.86 -5.44 -13.42
CA PHE A 167 10.69 -4.35 -14.38
C PHE A 167 9.89 -3.17 -13.78
N VAL A 168 8.83 -3.47 -13.02
CA VAL A 168 7.98 -2.43 -12.42
C VAL A 168 8.73 -1.72 -11.29
N ASN A 169 9.45 -2.47 -10.46
CA ASN A 169 10.18 -1.91 -9.32
C ASN A 169 11.50 -1.24 -9.74
N GLY A 170 12.10 -1.68 -10.85
CA GLY A 170 13.43 -1.22 -11.27
C GLY A 170 14.56 -1.86 -10.46
N ASP A 171 14.29 -3.00 -9.79
CA ASP A 171 15.27 -3.77 -9.04
C ASP A 171 14.97 -5.28 -9.09
N GLU A 172 15.97 -6.10 -8.81
CA GLU A 172 15.88 -7.56 -8.85
C GLU A 172 15.59 -8.21 -7.49
N SER A 173 15.24 -7.43 -6.48
CA SER A 173 15.08 -7.90 -5.10
C SER A 173 13.87 -8.81 -4.90
N TRP A 174 12.86 -8.69 -5.76
CA TRP A 174 11.57 -9.36 -5.59
C TRP A 174 10.92 -9.06 -4.24
N ARG A 175 11.20 -7.88 -3.68
CA ARG A 175 10.58 -7.44 -2.44
C ARG A 175 9.30 -6.67 -2.72
N LEU A 176 8.28 -6.94 -1.91
CA LEU A 176 7.00 -6.25 -1.94
C LEU A 176 6.58 -5.89 -0.49
N PRO A 177 5.84 -4.80 -0.30
CA PRO A 177 5.17 -4.58 0.97
C PRO A 177 3.86 -5.38 1.03
N LEU A 178 3.44 -5.79 2.22
CA LEU A 178 2.02 -5.99 2.48
C LEU A 178 1.30 -4.65 2.26
N PRO A 179 0.12 -4.65 1.68
CA PRO A 179 -0.72 -3.46 1.71
C PRO A 179 -1.04 -3.11 3.15
N ALA A 180 -0.68 -1.91 3.55
CA ALA A 180 -0.83 -1.47 4.93
C ALA A 180 -1.29 0.00 4.98
N THR A 181 -2.04 0.33 6.02
CA THR A 181 -2.49 1.69 6.28
C THR A 181 -2.04 2.10 7.67
N TYR A 182 -1.36 3.22 7.74
CA TYR A 182 -0.99 3.88 8.98
C TYR A 182 -1.55 5.29 9.01
N VAL A 183 -1.91 5.76 10.20
CA VAL A 183 -2.09 7.20 10.45
C VAL A 183 -1.02 7.62 11.45
N VAL A 184 -0.26 8.63 11.09
CA VAL A 184 0.80 9.19 11.92
C VAL A 184 0.36 10.60 12.35
N SER A 185 0.34 10.85 13.66
CA SER A 185 0.03 12.16 14.21
C SER A 185 1.12 13.18 13.86
N SER A 186 0.83 14.48 13.94
CA SER A 186 1.83 15.56 13.76
C SER A 186 3.03 15.46 14.72
N ALA A 187 2.88 14.73 15.84
CA ALA A 187 3.98 14.39 16.74
C ALA A 187 4.82 13.17 16.30
N GLY A 188 4.60 12.63 15.10
CA GLY A 188 5.33 11.49 14.56
C GLY A 188 4.94 10.14 15.15
N ARG A 189 3.84 10.04 15.92
CA ARG A 189 3.40 8.76 16.52
C ARG A 189 2.33 8.09 15.67
N VAL A 190 2.45 6.78 15.51
CA VAL A 190 1.41 5.95 14.90
C VAL A 190 0.17 5.96 15.80
N ILE A 191 -0.98 6.35 15.26
CA ILE A 191 -2.28 6.39 15.96
C ILE A 191 -3.31 5.47 15.35
N PHE A 192 -3.01 4.89 14.19
CA PHE A 192 -3.74 3.82 13.53
C PHE A 192 -2.75 2.98 12.74
N ALA A 193 -2.92 1.67 12.76
CA ALA A 193 -2.13 0.72 11.97
C ALA A 193 -3.01 -0.48 11.60
N GLU A 194 -3.09 -0.81 10.32
CA GLU A 194 -3.79 -1.98 9.82
C GLU A 194 -3.09 -2.54 8.60
N THR A 195 -2.89 -3.85 8.62
CA THR A 195 -2.42 -4.67 7.50
C THR A 195 -2.89 -6.10 7.67
N HIS A 196 -3.01 -6.82 6.58
CA HIS A 196 -3.38 -8.22 6.54
C HIS A 196 -2.44 -8.99 5.61
N ALA A 197 -2.11 -10.24 5.98
CA ALA A 197 -1.38 -11.15 5.10
C ALA A 197 -2.18 -11.42 3.81
N ASP A 198 -3.50 -11.45 3.92
CA ASP A 198 -4.39 -11.41 2.78
C ASP A 198 -4.42 -10.02 2.15
N PHE A 199 -3.72 -9.86 1.02
CA PHE A 199 -3.63 -8.61 0.29
C PHE A 199 -4.97 -8.13 -0.29
N ARG A 200 -6.06 -8.88 -0.17
CA ARG A 200 -7.42 -8.53 -0.58
C ARG A 200 -8.19 -7.76 0.49
N VAL A 201 -7.74 -7.82 1.73
CA VAL A 201 -8.36 -7.14 2.88
C VAL A 201 -7.71 -5.77 3.09
N ARG A 202 -8.50 -4.76 3.39
CA ARG A 202 -8.05 -3.37 3.59
C ARG A 202 -8.79 -2.68 4.71
N ALA A 203 -8.08 -1.74 5.35
CA ALA A 203 -8.70 -0.79 6.26
C ALA A 203 -9.79 0.02 5.54
N GLU A 204 -10.97 0.09 6.13
CA GLU A 204 -12.05 0.93 5.60
C GLU A 204 -11.68 2.42 5.73
N PRO A 205 -11.90 3.21 4.66
CA PRO A 205 -11.55 4.63 4.68
C PRO A 205 -12.19 5.42 5.83
N GLU A 206 -13.39 5.05 6.25
CA GLU A 206 -14.11 5.72 7.35
C GLU A 206 -13.35 5.61 8.67
N GLU A 207 -12.77 4.44 8.98
CA GLU A 207 -11.98 4.21 10.20
C GLU A 207 -10.67 5.00 10.17
N VAL A 208 -10.01 5.00 9.02
CA VAL A 208 -8.76 5.75 8.80
C VAL A 208 -9.00 7.26 8.91
N LEU A 209 -10.07 7.78 8.31
CA LEU A 209 -10.47 9.18 8.42
C LEU A 209 -10.80 9.55 9.87
N ALA A 210 -11.55 8.68 10.57
CA ALA A 210 -11.88 8.90 11.98
C ALA A 210 -10.61 8.95 12.85
N ALA A 211 -9.60 8.12 12.57
CA ALA A 211 -8.32 8.16 13.27
C ALA A 211 -7.55 9.45 12.97
N ALA A 212 -7.46 9.85 11.69
CA ALA A 212 -6.76 11.06 11.28
C ALA A 212 -7.37 12.33 11.89
N PHE A 213 -8.71 12.37 11.98
CA PHE A 213 -9.41 13.57 12.48
C PHE A 213 -9.43 13.73 14.01
N ARG A 214 -9.23 12.63 14.75
CA ARG A 214 -9.10 12.70 16.23
C ARG A 214 -7.79 13.33 16.71
N SER A 215 -6.85 13.53 15.82
CA SER A 215 -5.50 14.03 16.13
C SER A 215 -5.25 15.46 15.64
N VAL A 216 -6.28 16.12 15.13
CA VAL A 216 -6.24 17.52 14.71
C VAL A 216 -6.71 18.43 15.85
#